data_a47b04f721f6c4eb00f5854ac93f809a
#
_entry.id   a47b04f721f6c4eb00f5854ac93f809a
#
_cell.length_a   1.000
_cell.length_b   1.000
_cell.length_c   1.000
_cell.angle_alpha   90.00
_cell.angle_beta   90.00
_cell.angle_gamma   90.00
#
_symmetry.space_group_name_H-M   'P 1'
#
loop_
_entity.id
_entity.type
_entity.pdbx_description
1 polymer ?
#
loop_
_entity_poly.entity_id
_entity_poly.type
_entity_poly.pdbx_seq_one_letter_code
_entity_poly.pdbx_strand_id
1 'polypeptide(L)'
;IVALAATADIGGTPAPLKHQVAMAMLADGLQRAATRLGLGPERVDATFGVDAMRDWAARNRLTQIITADAPVGPVKDRLDVLAPALAADGVQLVRLRRAWDDVAWPHAKKGFFPFKAAIPKLLALPATAIG
;
A
#
# COMPACT_ATOMS: atom_id res chain seq x y z
N ILE A 1 -14.19 8.34 -2.60
CA ILE A 1 -13.29 7.52 -3.43
C ILE A 1 -13.96 7.32 -4.78
N VAL A 2 -13.27 7.63 -5.87
CA VAL A 2 -13.83 7.60 -7.23
C VAL A 2 -13.24 6.46 -8.09
N ALA A 3 -12.11 5.88 -7.67
CA ALA A 3 -11.46 4.77 -8.35
C ALA A 3 -10.63 3.94 -7.36
N LEU A 4 -10.40 2.69 -7.71
CA LEU A 4 -9.59 1.73 -6.96
C LEU A 4 -8.67 1.01 -7.93
N ALA A 5 -7.40 0.90 -7.59
CA ALA A 5 -6.43 0.15 -8.39
C ALA A 5 -5.53 -0.68 -7.48
N ALA A 6 -5.03 -1.77 -8.00
CA ALA A 6 -4.03 -2.58 -7.33
C ALA A 6 -3.14 -3.32 -8.33
N THR A 7 -1.95 -3.68 -7.88
CA THR A 7 -1.01 -4.49 -8.66
C THR A 7 -0.38 -5.57 -7.79
N ALA A 8 -0.13 -6.73 -8.38
CA ALA A 8 0.62 -7.81 -7.75
C ALA A 8 2.11 -7.80 -8.15
N ASP A 9 2.50 -6.96 -9.09
CA ASP A 9 3.89 -6.86 -9.52
C ASP A 9 4.68 -5.96 -8.59
N ILE A 10 5.54 -6.57 -7.83
CA ILE A 10 6.51 -5.91 -6.95
C ILE A 10 7.94 -5.91 -7.54
N GLY A 11 8.08 -6.33 -8.83
CA GLY A 11 9.37 -6.47 -9.51
C GLY A 11 10.03 -7.83 -9.33
N GLY A 12 10.72 -8.27 -10.36
CA GLY A 12 11.32 -9.60 -10.45
C GLY A 12 10.40 -10.61 -11.14
N THR A 13 10.93 -11.79 -11.42
CA THR A 13 10.15 -12.89 -12.02
C THR A 13 9.76 -13.87 -10.92
N PRO A 14 8.55 -13.80 -10.37
CA PRO A 14 8.12 -14.76 -9.35
C PRO A 14 7.94 -16.15 -9.97
N ALA A 15 8.15 -17.20 -9.16
CA ALA A 15 7.80 -18.56 -9.57
C ALA A 15 6.30 -18.62 -9.96
N PRO A 16 5.92 -19.39 -10.99
CA PRO A 16 4.56 -19.40 -11.55
C PRO A 16 3.46 -19.59 -10.50
N LEU A 17 3.65 -20.50 -9.55
CA LEU A 17 2.69 -20.74 -8.48
C LEU A 17 2.53 -19.52 -7.54
N LYS A 18 3.64 -18.88 -7.17
CA LYS A 18 3.58 -17.66 -6.35
C LYS A 18 2.83 -16.53 -7.06
N HIS A 19 3.04 -16.38 -8.35
CA HIS A 19 2.34 -15.40 -9.17
C HIS A 19 0.83 -15.69 -9.21
N GLN A 20 0.42 -16.93 -9.45
CA GLN A 20 -1.00 -17.31 -9.46
C GLN A 20 -1.68 -17.03 -8.12
N VAL A 21 -1.05 -17.40 -7.00
CA VAL A 21 -1.58 -17.12 -5.66
C VAL A 21 -1.70 -15.63 -5.43
N ALA A 22 -0.67 -14.86 -5.72
CA ALA A 22 -0.70 -13.40 -5.55
C ALA A 22 -1.81 -12.75 -6.39
N MET A 23 -2.01 -13.19 -7.62
CA MET A 23 -3.06 -12.70 -8.50
C MET A 23 -4.46 -13.06 -8.00
N ALA A 24 -4.66 -14.27 -7.49
CA ALA A 24 -5.95 -14.69 -6.91
C ALA A 24 -6.29 -13.87 -5.65
N MET A 25 -5.31 -13.68 -4.76
CA MET A 25 -5.48 -12.86 -3.55
C MET A 25 -5.77 -11.38 -3.90
N LEU A 26 -5.09 -10.85 -4.93
CA LEU A 26 -5.32 -9.49 -5.38
C LEU A 26 -6.74 -9.32 -5.92
N ALA A 27 -7.21 -10.25 -6.76
CA ALA A 27 -8.54 -10.22 -7.34
C ALA A 27 -9.64 -10.26 -6.25
N ASP A 28 -9.50 -11.17 -5.28
CA ASP A 28 -10.41 -11.27 -4.15
C ASP A 28 -10.40 -10.00 -3.28
N GLY A 29 -9.22 -9.48 -2.97
CA GLY A 29 -9.07 -8.24 -2.20
C GLY A 29 -9.69 -7.03 -2.91
N LEU A 30 -9.48 -6.90 -4.22
CA LEU A 30 -10.07 -5.84 -5.04
C LEU A 30 -11.60 -5.93 -5.06
N GLN A 31 -12.14 -7.13 -5.24
CA GLN A 31 -13.59 -7.31 -5.27
C GLN A 31 -14.25 -6.95 -3.95
N ARG A 32 -13.66 -7.36 -2.82
CA ARG A 32 -14.16 -6.99 -1.49
C ARG A 32 -14.07 -5.48 -1.25
N ALA A 33 -12.96 -4.86 -1.62
CA ALA A 33 -12.79 -3.41 -1.48
C ALA A 33 -13.76 -2.65 -2.39
N ALA A 34 -13.93 -3.06 -3.64
CA ALA A 34 -14.86 -2.45 -4.57
C ALA A 34 -16.30 -2.54 -4.06
N THR A 35 -16.73 -3.71 -3.59
CA THR A 35 -18.06 -3.90 -3.00
C THR A 35 -18.27 -2.99 -1.79
N ARG A 36 -17.30 -2.91 -0.88
CA ARG A 36 -17.38 -2.06 0.31
C ARG A 36 -17.43 -0.57 -0.03
N LEU A 37 -16.77 -0.16 -1.10
CA LEU A 37 -16.70 1.23 -1.55
C LEU A 37 -17.74 1.60 -2.60
N GLY A 38 -18.56 0.65 -3.05
CA GLY A 38 -19.54 0.85 -4.13
C GLY A 38 -18.89 1.16 -5.48
N LEU A 39 -17.70 0.63 -5.75
CA LEU A 39 -16.90 0.91 -6.96
C LEU A 39 -16.64 -0.34 -7.77
N GLY A 40 -16.52 -0.18 -9.09
CA GLY A 40 -15.93 -1.20 -9.95
C GLY A 40 -14.42 -1.31 -9.73
N PRO A 41 -13.82 -2.53 -9.71
CA PRO A 41 -12.39 -2.69 -9.61
C PRO A 41 -11.71 -2.28 -10.92
N GLU A 42 -10.62 -1.54 -10.83
CA GLU A 42 -9.73 -1.24 -11.94
C GLU A 42 -8.32 -1.76 -11.62
N ARG A 43 -7.73 -2.50 -12.55
CA ARG A 43 -6.35 -2.97 -12.44
C ARG A 43 -5.42 -1.97 -13.13
N VAL A 44 -4.39 -1.59 -12.41
CA VAL A 44 -3.20 -1.00 -13.03
C VAL A 44 -2.36 -2.15 -13.57
N ASP A 45 -1.76 -1.98 -14.76
CA ASP A 45 -0.92 -2.98 -15.42
C ASP A 45 0.09 -3.64 -14.46
N ALA A 46 0.52 -4.86 -14.83
CA ALA A 46 1.39 -5.72 -14.02
C ALA A 46 2.70 -5.05 -13.59
N THR A 47 3.12 -3.98 -14.24
CA THR A 47 4.20 -3.12 -13.79
C THR A 47 3.65 -1.96 -12.98
N PHE A 48 3.99 -1.90 -11.72
CA PHE A 48 3.77 -0.74 -10.87
C PHE A 48 4.72 0.40 -11.33
N GLY A 49 4.51 0.87 -12.54
CA GLY A 49 5.33 1.88 -13.20
C GLY A 49 4.75 3.28 -12.99
N VAL A 50 5.62 4.28 -13.09
CA VAL A 50 5.22 5.69 -12.97
C VAL A 50 4.18 6.04 -14.04
N ASP A 51 4.42 5.64 -15.29
CA ASP A 51 3.54 5.99 -16.42
C ASP A 51 2.15 5.36 -16.27
N ALA A 52 2.07 4.07 -15.89
CA ALA A 52 0.78 3.41 -15.66
C ALA A 52 -0.04 4.10 -14.55
N MET A 53 0.61 4.57 -13.50
CA MET A 53 -0.07 5.30 -12.41
C MET A 53 -0.48 6.71 -12.83
N ARG A 54 0.33 7.39 -13.64
CA ARG A 54 -0.01 8.70 -14.22
C ARG A 54 -1.21 8.59 -15.14
N ASP A 55 -1.21 7.60 -16.05
CA ASP A 55 -2.33 7.35 -16.97
C ASP A 55 -3.61 7.00 -16.21
N TRP A 56 -3.51 6.15 -15.18
CA TRP A 56 -4.65 5.81 -14.34
C TRP A 56 -5.20 7.04 -13.59
N ALA A 57 -4.31 7.86 -13.03
CA ALA A 57 -4.70 9.10 -12.36
C ALA A 57 -5.39 10.08 -13.34
N ALA A 58 -4.84 10.24 -14.54
CA ALA A 58 -5.39 11.11 -15.57
C ALA A 58 -6.78 10.64 -16.05
N ARG A 59 -6.92 9.33 -16.38
CA ARG A 59 -8.21 8.76 -16.80
C ARG A 59 -9.31 8.96 -15.77
N ASN A 60 -8.98 8.87 -14.49
CA ASN A 60 -9.92 9.02 -13.39
C ASN A 60 -9.97 10.46 -12.83
N ARG A 61 -9.24 11.41 -13.41
CA ARG A 61 -9.15 12.82 -12.99
C ARG A 61 -8.83 12.95 -11.50
N LEU A 62 -7.85 12.16 -11.04
CA LEU A 62 -7.47 12.14 -9.62
C LEU A 62 -6.56 13.31 -9.30
N THR A 63 -6.80 13.94 -8.16
CA THR A 63 -5.89 14.92 -7.54
C THR A 63 -5.14 14.30 -6.35
N GLN A 64 -5.58 13.13 -5.88
CA GLN A 64 -4.99 12.43 -4.76
C GLN A 64 -5.11 10.92 -4.93
N ILE A 65 -4.02 10.21 -4.62
CA ILE A 65 -3.97 8.76 -4.54
C ILE A 65 -3.60 8.39 -3.10
N ILE A 66 -4.38 7.49 -2.51
CA ILE A 66 -4.13 6.98 -1.15
C ILE A 66 -3.65 5.54 -1.26
N THR A 67 -2.56 5.23 -0.60
CA THR A 67 -2.00 3.87 -0.53
C THR A 67 -1.55 3.53 0.90
N ALA A 68 -1.45 2.23 1.19
CA ALA A 68 -0.80 1.81 2.43
C ALA A 68 0.69 2.18 2.39
N ASP A 69 1.24 2.61 3.52
CA ASP A 69 2.68 2.84 3.65
C ASP A 69 3.44 1.51 3.61
N ALA A 70 4.58 1.52 2.93
CA ALA A 70 5.52 0.41 2.88
C ALA A 70 6.79 0.84 3.61
N PRO A 71 7.09 0.26 4.77
CA PRO A 71 8.17 0.76 5.63
C PRO A 71 9.58 0.53 5.07
N VAL A 72 9.80 -0.60 4.40
CA VAL A 72 11.08 -0.97 3.77
C VAL A 72 10.86 -1.88 2.55
N GLY A 73 11.84 -1.94 1.67
CA GLY A 73 11.90 -2.89 0.55
C GLY A 73 11.39 -2.34 -0.78
N PRO A 74 11.27 -3.19 -1.82
CA PRO A 74 11.04 -2.76 -3.19
C PRO A 74 9.78 -1.92 -3.40
N VAL A 75 8.73 -2.16 -2.61
CA VAL A 75 7.49 -1.37 -2.68
C VAL A 75 7.74 0.05 -2.20
N LYS A 76 8.47 0.22 -1.07
CA LYS A 76 8.85 1.55 -0.60
C LYS A 76 9.66 2.31 -1.63
N ASP A 77 10.68 1.66 -2.20
CA ASP A 77 11.57 2.30 -3.17
C ASP A 77 10.79 2.79 -4.40
N ARG A 78 9.83 2.01 -4.87
CA ARG A 78 8.92 2.41 -5.95
C ARG A 78 7.99 3.55 -5.57
N LEU A 79 7.44 3.54 -4.37
CA LEU A 79 6.61 4.64 -3.88
C LEU A 79 7.41 5.94 -3.74
N ASP A 80 8.69 5.85 -3.39
CA ASP A 80 9.59 7.01 -3.28
C ASP A 80 9.90 7.65 -4.64
N VAL A 81 9.95 6.85 -5.71
CA VAL A 81 10.07 7.34 -7.08
C VAL A 81 8.74 7.88 -7.62
N LEU A 82 7.65 7.21 -7.30
CA LEU A 82 6.32 7.55 -7.80
C LEU A 82 5.80 8.88 -7.23
N ALA A 83 6.04 9.14 -5.94
CA ALA A 83 5.49 10.32 -5.27
C ALA A 83 5.89 11.65 -5.94
N PRO A 84 7.18 11.93 -6.21
CA PRO A 84 7.55 13.17 -6.88
C PRO A 84 7.08 13.24 -8.36
N ALA A 85 7.00 12.08 -9.04
CA ALA A 85 6.52 12.05 -10.41
C ALA A 85 5.03 12.40 -10.51
N LEU A 86 4.20 11.87 -9.62
CA LEU A 86 2.78 12.22 -9.53
C LEU A 86 2.59 13.68 -9.10
N ALA A 87 3.40 14.17 -8.16
CA ALA A 87 3.34 15.55 -7.71
C ALA A 87 3.61 16.54 -8.84
N ALA A 88 4.51 16.21 -9.78
CA ALA A 88 4.75 17.00 -10.97
C ALA A 88 3.52 17.15 -11.89
N ASP A 89 2.61 16.16 -11.86
CA ASP A 89 1.33 16.21 -12.57
C ASP A 89 0.18 16.75 -11.71
N GLY A 90 0.46 17.29 -10.54
CA GLY A 90 -0.55 17.82 -9.61
C GLY A 90 -1.31 16.75 -8.82
N VAL A 91 -0.82 15.50 -8.78
CA VAL A 91 -1.45 14.39 -8.06
C VAL A 91 -0.67 14.10 -6.77
N GLN A 92 -1.34 14.23 -5.63
CA GLN A 92 -0.72 13.93 -4.33
C GLN A 92 -0.77 12.43 -4.02
N LEU A 93 0.38 11.80 -3.73
CA LEU A 93 0.44 10.45 -3.19
C LEU A 93 0.47 10.48 -1.67
N VAL A 94 -0.61 10.04 -1.03
CA VAL A 94 -0.75 9.95 0.43
C VAL A 94 -0.51 8.51 0.87
N ARG A 95 0.48 8.31 1.74
CA ARG A 95 0.79 7.01 2.32
C ARG A 95 0.18 6.93 3.72
N LEU A 96 -0.74 5.99 3.90
CA LEU A 96 -1.39 5.78 5.19
C LEU A 96 -0.75 4.62 5.92
N ARG A 97 -0.37 4.87 7.16
CA ARG A 97 0.02 3.82 8.10
C ARG A 97 -1.08 3.66 9.14
N ARG A 98 -1.34 2.43 9.56
CA ARG A 98 -2.30 2.18 10.64
C ARG A 98 -1.72 2.76 11.94
N ALA A 99 -2.58 3.32 12.77
CA ALA A 99 -2.16 3.89 14.05
C ALA A 99 -1.38 2.87 14.92
N TRP A 100 -1.77 1.59 14.91
CA TRP A 100 -1.00 0.53 15.54
C TRP A 100 0.43 0.40 15.01
N ASP A 101 0.62 0.48 13.71
CA ASP A 101 1.95 0.39 13.08
C ASP A 101 2.81 1.60 13.45
N ASP A 102 2.22 2.79 13.57
CA ASP A 102 2.93 4.00 14.00
C ASP A 102 3.47 3.87 15.43
N VAL A 103 2.68 3.27 16.30
CA VAL A 103 3.07 3.04 17.69
C VAL A 103 4.07 1.90 17.83
N ALA A 104 3.90 0.78 17.11
CA ALA A 104 4.72 -0.41 17.23
C ALA A 104 6.05 -0.32 16.48
N TRP A 105 6.07 0.32 15.31
CA TRP A 105 7.21 0.36 14.41
C TRP A 105 8.51 0.91 15.02
N PRO A 106 8.51 2.00 15.81
CA PRO A 106 9.72 2.52 16.43
C PRO A 106 10.46 1.47 17.29
N HIS A 107 9.73 0.52 17.86
CA HIS A 107 10.28 -0.54 18.70
C HIS A 107 10.84 -1.73 17.89
N ALA A 108 10.46 -1.86 16.61
CA ALA A 108 10.88 -2.98 15.76
C ALA A 108 12.23 -2.78 15.05
N LYS A 109 12.85 -1.60 15.15
CA LYS A 109 14.06 -1.22 14.39
C LYS A 109 15.33 -1.96 14.81
N LYS A 110 15.37 -2.53 16.00
CA LYS A 110 16.56 -3.18 16.59
C LYS A 110 16.44 -4.71 16.63
N GLY A 111 15.51 -5.30 15.88
CA GLY A 111 15.28 -6.72 15.80
C GLY A 111 14.24 -7.25 16.82
N PHE A 112 14.07 -8.57 16.83
CA PHE A 112 12.97 -9.22 17.55
C PHE A 112 13.03 -9.07 19.07
N PHE A 113 14.20 -9.29 19.68
CA PHE A 113 14.28 -9.31 21.15
C PHE A 113 13.96 -7.96 21.82
N PRO A 114 14.48 -6.82 21.34
CA PRO A 114 14.06 -5.52 21.83
C PRO A 114 12.57 -5.24 21.57
N PHE A 115 12.04 -5.66 20.43
CA PHE A 115 10.61 -5.55 20.15
C PHE A 115 9.77 -6.37 21.10
N LYS A 116 10.14 -7.64 21.34
CA LYS A 116 9.47 -8.54 22.30
C LYS A 116 9.34 -7.90 23.69
N ALA A 117 10.41 -7.25 24.15
CA ALA A 117 10.40 -6.58 25.45
C ALA A 117 9.40 -5.39 25.50
N ALA A 118 9.09 -4.77 24.38
CA ALA A 118 8.12 -3.67 24.29
C ALA A 118 6.67 -4.14 24.19
N ILE A 119 6.40 -5.38 23.76
CA ILE A 119 5.04 -5.91 23.51
C ILE A 119 4.09 -5.70 24.69
N PRO A 120 4.42 -6.04 25.96
CA PRO A 120 3.49 -5.85 27.06
C PRO A 120 3.05 -4.39 27.24
N LYS A 121 3.98 -3.44 27.04
CA LYS A 121 3.68 -2.01 27.10
C LYS A 121 2.80 -1.57 25.93
N LEU A 122 3.04 -2.07 24.73
CA LEU A 122 2.24 -1.76 23.56
C LEU A 122 0.81 -2.27 23.68
N LEU A 123 0.64 -3.50 24.21
CA LEU A 123 -0.69 -4.10 24.42
C LEU A 123 -1.48 -3.42 25.56
N ALA A 124 -0.81 -2.71 26.47
CA ALA A 124 -1.45 -1.96 27.54
C ALA A 124 -1.92 -0.57 27.08
N LEU A 125 -1.64 -0.15 25.85
CA LEU A 125 -2.11 1.14 25.34
C LEU A 125 -3.64 1.14 25.19
N PRO A 126 -4.30 2.25 25.52
CA PRO A 126 -5.74 2.36 25.33
C PRO A 126 -6.11 2.35 23.85
N ALA A 127 -7.28 1.81 23.51
CA ALA A 127 -7.77 1.74 22.13
C ALA A 127 -7.76 3.12 21.42
N THR A 128 -7.96 4.19 22.16
CA THR A 128 -7.89 5.58 21.66
C THR A 128 -6.50 6.03 21.19
N ALA A 129 -5.45 5.33 21.61
CA ALA A 129 -4.08 5.59 21.13
C ALA A 129 -3.73 4.79 19.85
N ILE A 130 -4.60 3.89 19.43
CA ILE A 130 -4.34 2.90 18.37
C ILE A 130 -5.38 2.97 17.24
N GLY A 131 -6.46 3.73 17.42
CA GLY A 131 -7.59 3.76 16.48
C GLY A 131 -7.87 5.11 15.90
#